data_ac08682c7dee47686c87e6d312dbdee8
#
_entry.id   ac08682c7dee47686c87e6d312dbdee8
#
_cell.length_a   1.000
_cell.length_b   1.000
_cell.length_c   1.000
_cell.angle_alpha   90.00
_cell.angle_beta   90.00
_cell.angle_gamma   90.00
#
_symmetry.space_group_name_H-M   'P 1'
#
loop_
_entity.id
_entity.type
_entity.pdbx_description
1 polymer ?
#
loop_
_entity_poly.entity_id
_entity_poly.type
_entity_poly.pdbx_seq_one_letter_code
_entity_poly.pdbx_strand_id
1 'polypeptide(L)'
;MILGLDVSTSITGATILDSSGKVVHNTAWDTRKFKNFFKKVEYVEKRIKELCNDGYGIDRVYIEQSLQSFRSGFSSAKTLSTLA
;
A
#
# COMPACT_ATOMS: atom_id res chain seq x y z
N MET A 1 -10.30 11.31 2.25
CA MET A 1 -10.47 9.85 2.27
C MET A 1 -9.20 9.17 2.77
N ILE A 2 -9.33 7.95 3.19
CA ILE A 2 -8.22 7.18 3.76
C ILE A 2 -7.86 6.07 2.82
N LEU A 3 -6.56 5.93 2.53
CA LEU A 3 -6.03 4.82 1.75
C LEU A 3 -5.43 3.80 2.71
N GLY A 4 -5.92 2.58 2.69
CA GLY A 4 -5.36 1.48 3.44
C GLY A 4 -4.59 0.55 2.52
N LEU A 5 -3.36 0.21 2.90
CA LEU A 5 -2.51 -0.68 2.13
C LEU A 5 -2.19 -1.92 2.94
N ASP A 6 -2.40 -3.07 2.34
CA ASP A 6 -1.98 -4.37 2.88
C ASP A 6 -0.82 -4.85 2.04
N VAL A 7 0.39 -4.60 2.53
CA VAL A 7 1.61 -4.82 1.75
C VAL A 7 2.17 -6.21 2.00
N SER A 8 2.45 -6.92 0.92
CA SER A 8 3.15 -8.20 1.00
C SER A 8 4.20 -8.26 -0.11
N THR A 9 4.99 -9.31 -0.12
CA THR A 9 6.04 -9.48 -1.14
C THR A 9 5.47 -9.86 -2.50
N SER A 10 4.22 -10.27 -2.55
CA SER A 10 3.59 -10.76 -3.78
C SER A 10 2.50 -9.85 -4.30
N ILE A 11 1.58 -9.46 -3.42
CA ILE A 11 0.42 -8.67 -3.80
C ILE A 11 0.20 -7.60 -2.73
N THR A 12 -0.03 -6.38 -3.19
CA THR A 12 -0.38 -5.28 -2.31
C THR A 12 -1.85 -4.94 -2.53
N GLY A 13 -2.65 -5.06 -1.48
CA GLY A 13 -4.05 -4.64 -1.52
C GLY A 13 -4.17 -3.17 -1.20
N ALA A 14 -5.04 -2.48 -1.91
CA ALA A 14 -5.29 -1.05 -1.70
C ALA A 14 -6.79 -0.81 -1.57
N THR A 15 -7.20 -0.17 -0.49
CA THR A 15 -8.60 0.11 -0.21
C THR A 15 -8.75 1.57 0.17
N ILE A 16 -9.71 2.24 -0.45
CA ILE A 16 -10.01 3.64 -0.11
C ILE A 16 -11.33 3.68 0.64
N LEU A 17 -11.30 4.32 1.82
CA LEU A 17 -12.46 4.49 2.68
C LEU A 17 -12.84 5.97 2.73
N ASP A 18 -14.15 6.22 2.79
CA ASP A 18 -14.63 7.58 3.03
C ASP A 18 -14.63 7.90 4.53
N SER A 19 -15.10 9.09 4.90
CA SER A 19 -15.10 9.53 6.29
C SER A 19 -16.01 8.71 7.20
N SER A 20 -16.95 7.98 6.62
CA SER A 20 -17.85 7.10 7.39
C SER A 20 -17.29 5.69 7.55
N GLY A 21 -16.14 5.39 6.92
CA GLY A 21 -15.55 4.08 6.95
C GLY A 21 -16.05 3.15 5.85
N LYS A 22 -16.80 3.68 4.90
CA LYS A 22 -17.31 2.89 3.79
C LYS A 22 -16.26 2.74 2.70
N VAL A 23 -16.13 1.54 2.13
CA VAL A 23 -15.22 1.27 1.03
C VAL A 23 -15.75 1.92 -0.25
N VAL A 24 -14.96 2.82 -0.83
CA VAL A 24 -15.32 3.47 -2.09
C VAL A 24 -14.49 2.96 -3.26
N HIS A 25 -13.36 2.31 -2.97
CA HIS A 25 -12.52 1.70 -4.01
C HIS A 25 -11.70 0.58 -3.38
N ASN A 26 -11.51 -0.50 -4.11
CA ASN A 26 -10.73 -1.63 -3.63
C ASN A 26 -10.02 -2.28 -4.83
N THR A 27 -8.72 -2.47 -4.72
CA THR A 27 -7.93 -3.06 -5.78
C THR A 27 -6.73 -3.81 -5.20
N ALA A 28 -6.07 -4.55 -6.05
CA ALA A 28 -4.84 -5.25 -5.66
C ALA A 28 -3.81 -5.12 -6.77
N TRP A 29 -2.56 -4.96 -6.37
CA TRP A 29 -1.46 -4.82 -7.30
C TRP A 29 -0.53 -6.01 -7.16
N ASP A 30 -0.37 -6.75 -8.24
CA ASP A 30 0.49 -7.93 -8.27
C ASP A 30 1.91 -7.50 -8.56
N THR A 31 2.80 -7.74 -7.62
CA THR A 31 4.21 -7.37 -7.75
C THR A 31 5.12 -8.57 -7.94
N ARG A 32 4.55 -9.75 -8.19
CA ARG A 32 5.34 -10.97 -8.33
C ARG A 32 6.30 -10.95 -9.51
N LYS A 33 5.96 -10.17 -10.54
CA LYS A 33 6.83 -10.04 -11.71
C LYS A 33 8.14 -9.31 -11.43
N PHE A 34 8.19 -8.54 -10.34
CA PHE A 34 9.39 -7.81 -9.96
C PHE A 34 10.22 -8.66 -8.99
N LYS A 35 11.44 -8.96 -9.35
CA LYS A 35 12.34 -9.76 -8.50
C LYS A 35 13.05 -8.91 -7.46
N ASN A 36 13.26 -7.63 -7.79
CA ASN A 36 13.98 -6.69 -6.94
C ASN A 36 12.99 -5.95 -6.04
N PHE A 37 13.30 -5.90 -4.75
CA PHE A 37 12.43 -5.24 -3.78
C PHE A 37 12.21 -3.76 -4.12
N PHE A 38 13.26 -3.07 -4.57
CA PHE A 38 13.14 -1.66 -4.95
C PHE A 38 12.16 -1.46 -6.10
N LYS A 39 12.15 -2.37 -7.05
CA LYS A 39 11.21 -2.29 -8.17
C LYS A 39 9.78 -2.48 -7.70
N LYS A 40 9.55 -3.33 -6.72
CA LYS A 40 8.22 -3.50 -6.13
C LYS A 40 7.77 -2.21 -5.45
N VAL A 41 8.66 -1.59 -4.68
CA VAL A 41 8.35 -0.34 -3.99
C VAL A 41 8.06 0.79 -4.98
N GLU A 42 8.86 0.91 -6.03
CA GLU A 42 8.64 1.91 -7.06
C GLU A 42 7.28 1.74 -7.73
N TYR A 43 6.92 0.50 -8.04
CA TYR A 43 5.65 0.21 -8.67
C TYR A 43 4.47 0.58 -7.77
N VAL A 44 4.54 0.18 -6.50
CA VAL A 44 3.48 0.50 -5.53
C VAL A 44 3.36 2.00 -5.34
N GLU A 45 4.48 2.69 -5.23
CA GLU A 45 4.50 4.15 -5.09
C GLU A 45 3.84 4.83 -6.29
N LYS A 46 4.15 4.35 -7.49
CA LYS A 46 3.54 4.88 -8.70
C LYS A 46 2.01 4.71 -8.68
N ARG A 47 1.55 3.54 -8.26
CA ARG A 47 0.12 3.26 -8.21
C ARG A 47 -0.57 4.11 -7.15
N ILE A 48 0.09 4.36 -6.03
CA ILE A 48 -0.45 5.24 -4.99
C ILE A 48 -0.60 6.66 -5.53
N LYS A 49 0.39 7.15 -6.26
CA LYS A 49 0.32 8.48 -6.87
C LYS A 49 -0.82 8.58 -7.87
N GLU A 50 -1.04 7.55 -8.65
CA GLU A 50 -2.17 7.51 -9.58
C GLU A 50 -3.50 7.62 -8.83
N LEU A 51 -3.65 6.90 -7.72
CA LEU A 51 -4.88 6.98 -6.92
C LEU A 51 -5.06 8.39 -6.34
N CYS A 52 -3.99 9.00 -5.87
CA CYS A 52 -4.06 10.36 -5.32
C CYS A 52 -4.49 11.35 -6.39
N ASN A 53 -4.11 11.11 -7.64
CA ASN A 53 -4.45 12.00 -8.75
C ASN A 53 -5.84 11.73 -9.32
N ASP A 54 -6.50 10.65 -8.92
CA ASP A 54 -7.82 10.27 -9.42
C ASP A 54 -8.97 11.04 -8.75
N GLY A 55 -8.65 11.99 -7.89
CA GLY A 55 -9.67 12.86 -7.30
C GLY A 55 -10.36 12.32 -6.06
N TYR A 56 -9.83 11.26 -5.46
CA TYR A 56 -10.41 10.71 -4.23
C TYR A 56 -10.21 11.60 -3.01
N GLY A 57 -9.26 12.53 -3.06
CA GLY A 57 -8.97 13.37 -1.90
C GLY A 57 -8.38 12.60 -0.74
N ILE A 58 -7.37 11.78 -1.03
CA ILE A 58 -6.71 10.97 -0.01
C ILE A 58 -5.87 11.87 0.87
N ASP A 59 -6.16 11.89 2.18
CA ASP A 59 -5.43 12.71 3.15
C ASP A 59 -4.67 11.87 4.18
N ARG A 60 -4.92 10.57 4.23
CA ARG A 60 -4.21 9.65 5.13
C ARG A 60 -3.93 8.34 4.44
N VAL A 61 -2.77 7.76 4.76
CA VAL A 61 -2.39 6.45 4.27
C VAL A 61 -2.03 5.58 5.47
N TYR A 62 -2.70 4.43 5.59
CA TYR A 62 -2.39 3.43 6.60
C TYR A 62 -1.76 2.23 5.90
N ILE A 63 -0.66 1.76 6.45
CA ILE A 63 0.06 0.63 5.89
C ILE A 63 0.08 -0.50 6.91
N GLU A 64 -0.41 -1.66 6.49
CA GLU A 64 -0.32 -2.88 7.27
C GLU A 64 0.59 -3.83 6.52
N GLN A 65 1.54 -4.43 7.23
CA GLN A 65 2.44 -5.39 6.61
C GLN A 65 2.19 -6.78 7.17
N SER A 66 2.41 -7.78 6.32
CA SER A 66 2.43 -9.15 6.76
C SER A 66 3.76 -9.41 7.46
N LEU A 67 3.70 -9.78 8.74
CA LEU A 67 4.90 -10.10 9.51
C LEU A 67 5.68 -11.24 8.88
N GLN A 68 4.97 -12.19 8.28
CA GLN A 68 5.60 -13.32 7.62
C GLN A 68 6.41 -12.89 6.41
N SER A 69 5.89 -11.92 5.66
CA SER A 69 6.53 -11.46 4.45
C SER A 69 7.78 -10.62 4.70
N PHE A 70 7.81 -9.90 5.81
CA PHE A 70 8.86 -8.93 6.08
C PHE A 70 9.70 -9.24 7.30
N ARG A 71 9.62 -10.45 7.82
CA ARG A 71 10.31 -10.84 9.04
C ARG A 71 11.81 -10.53 9.02
N SER A 72 12.46 -10.77 7.90
CA SER A 72 13.91 -10.56 7.78
C SER A 72 14.27 -9.17 7.29
N GLY A 73 13.35 -8.46 6.65
CA GLY A 73 13.62 -7.17 6.04
C GLY A 73 13.16 -5.98 6.86
N PHE A 74 12.13 -6.17 7.65
CA PHE A 74 11.53 -5.07 8.41
C PHE A 74 11.25 -5.52 9.83
N SER A 75 11.72 -4.74 10.78
CA SER A 75 11.55 -5.06 12.19
C SER A 75 10.19 -4.68 12.72
N SER A 76 9.47 -3.77 12.05
CA SER A 76 8.21 -3.29 12.57
C SER A 76 7.38 -2.60 11.50
N ALA A 77 6.08 -2.49 11.74
CA ALA A 77 5.16 -1.72 10.92
C ALA A 77 5.53 -0.24 10.89
N LYS A 78 6.23 0.23 11.90
CA LYS A 78 6.71 1.60 11.98
C LYS A 78 7.62 1.96 10.81
N THR A 79 8.48 1.03 10.41
CA THR A 79 9.39 1.25 9.29
C THR A 79 8.62 1.48 8.00
N LEU A 80 7.56 0.72 7.78
CA LEU A 80 6.74 0.86 6.59
C LEU A 80 5.88 2.12 6.61
N SER A 81 5.39 2.51 7.78
CA SER A 81 4.55 3.71 7.87
C SER A 81 5.32 4.98 7.49
N THR A 82 6.65 4.97 7.60
CA THR A 82 7.45 6.12 7.18
C THR A 82 7.59 6.21 5.66
N LEU A 83 7.26 5.17 4.93
CA LEU A 83 7.28 5.19 3.48
C LEU A 83 6.10 5.95 2.89
N ALA A 84 5.05 6.06 3.65
CA ALA A 84 3.89 6.80 3.22
C ALA A 84 4.11 8.30 3.37
#